data_020c5e3a5d51b79a24a8487a7da123e6
#
_entry.id   020c5e3a5d51b79a24a8487a7da123e6
#
_cell.length_a   1.000
_cell.length_b   1.000
_cell.length_c   1.000
_cell.angle_alpha   90.00
_cell.angle_beta   90.00
_cell.angle_gamma   90.00
#
_symmetry.space_group_name_H-M   'P 1'
#
loop_
_entity.id
_entity.type
_entity.pdbx_description
1 polymer ?
#
loop_
_entity_poly.entity_id
_entity_poly.type
_entity_poly.pdbx_seq_one_letter_code
_entity_poly.pdbx_strand_id
1 'polypeptide(L)'
;MNISVELLIANGAEKKDVQRLNQIIGQQELSVTEFVNKAHLKPYDYEYLIPYVLRNGVKIKDIVGFAINCAILVLPIFERYRPFDRRPREAVQAARTYLNQTNEKQRESTAAIAIYRATLAIRASNTAFDDKRFEESAAAVVAAKTAIFIWSSKQQFSINMHTLFGVIEATSNVNSLADECIKELFLRVLDRDTECAS
;
A
#
# COMPACT_ATOMS: atom_id res chain seq x y z
N MET A 1 2.63 -20.28 5.13
CA MET A 1 1.67 -19.81 4.10
C MET A 1 2.28 -20.08 2.75
N ASN A 2 1.68 -20.98 1.97
CA ASN A 2 2.22 -21.42 0.68
C ASN A 2 1.38 -20.86 -0.46
N ILE A 3 1.99 -20.61 -1.61
CA ILE A 3 1.35 -20.06 -2.80
C ILE A 3 1.68 -20.94 -4.02
N SER A 4 0.68 -21.17 -4.87
CA SER A 4 0.82 -21.83 -6.16
C SER A 4 0.16 -20.99 -7.26
N VAL A 5 0.41 -21.38 -8.50
CA VAL A 5 -0.21 -20.71 -9.67
C VAL A 5 -1.73 -20.82 -9.62
N GLU A 6 -2.29 -21.96 -9.20
CA GLU A 6 -3.73 -22.19 -9.07
C GLU A 6 -4.35 -21.26 -8.03
N LEU A 7 -3.66 -21.06 -6.91
CA LEU A 7 -4.10 -20.12 -5.87
C LEU A 7 -4.08 -18.67 -6.35
N LEU A 8 -3.10 -18.29 -7.17
CA LEU A 8 -3.06 -16.96 -7.77
C LEU A 8 -4.24 -16.73 -8.72
N ILE A 9 -4.56 -17.71 -9.55
CA ILE A 9 -5.74 -17.68 -10.44
C ILE A 9 -7.03 -17.54 -9.62
N ALA A 10 -7.17 -18.34 -8.57
CA ALA A 10 -8.33 -18.29 -7.67
C ALA A 10 -8.48 -16.95 -6.94
N ASN A 11 -7.40 -16.16 -6.83
CA ASN A 11 -7.38 -14.83 -6.25
C ASN A 11 -7.42 -13.69 -7.29
N GLY A 12 -7.67 -14.01 -8.56
CA GLY A 12 -7.95 -13.02 -9.60
C GLY A 12 -6.76 -12.66 -10.48
N ALA A 13 -5.65 -13.41 -10.43
CA ALA A 13 -4.52 -13.18 -11.33
C ALA A 13 -4.94 -13.42 -12.80
N GLU A 14 -4.61 -12.48 -13.69
CA GLU A 14 -4.90 -12.60 -15.11
C GLU A 14 -4.00 -13.63 -15.81
N LYS A 15 -4.48 -14.22 -16.91
CA LYS A 15 -3.72 -15.23 -17.68
C LYS A 15 -2.29 -14.79 -18.02
N LYS A 16 -2.10 -13.52 -18.42
CA LYS A 16 -0.78 -12.99 -18.78
C LYS A 16 0.18 -12.96 -17.57
N ASP A 17 -0.35 -12.62 -16.38
CA ASP A 17 0.43 -12.58 -15.13
C ASP A 17 0.76 -13.97 -14.67
N VAL A 18 -0.20 -14.89 -14.76
CA VAL A 18 -0.02 -16.31 -14.48
C VAL A 18 1.09 -16.92 -15.34
N GLN A 19 1.13 -16.62 -16.65
CA GLN A 19 2.18 -17.11 -17.54
C GLN A 19 3.56 -16.58 -17.14
N ARG A 20 3.67 -15.29 -16.84
CA ARG A 20 4.90 -14.66 -16.36
C ARG A 20 5.36 -15.26 -15.04
N LEU A 21 4.46 -15.41 -14.08
CA LEU A 21 4.78 -15.94 -12.77
C LEU A 21 5.11 -17.43 -12.84
N ASN A 22 4.42 -18.20 -13.67
CA ASN A 22 4.72 -19.62 -13.88
C ASN A 22 6.12 -19.87 -14.46
N GLN A 23 6.63 -18.97 -15.31
CA GLN A 23 8.01 -19.02 -15.78
C GLN A 23 9.03 -18.82 -14.67
N ILE A 24 8.68 -18.06 -13.62
CA ILE A 24 9.55 -17.75 -12.48
C ILE A 24 9.48 -18.85 -11.41
N ILE A 25 8.27 -19.35 -11.11
CA ILE A 25 8.01 -20.28 -9.99
C ILE A 25 8.04 -21.73 -10.46
N GLY A 26 7.73 -21.99 -11.74
CA GLY A 26 7.48 -23.35 -12.24
C GLY A 26 6.17 -23.93 -11.65
N GLN A 27 6.12 -25.26 -11.55
CA GLN A 27 4.98 -25.98 -10.94
C GLN A 27 5.17 -26.24 -9.43
N GLN A 28 6.07 -25.48 -8.79
CA GLN A 28 6.38 -25.65 -7.37
C GLN A 28 5.43 -24.85 -6.50
N GLU A 29 5.06 -25.39 -5.37
CA GLU A 29 4.45 -24.66 -4.28
C GLU A 29 5.56 -23.96 -3.48
N LEU A 30 5.50 -22.64 -3.35
CA LEU A 30 6.48 -21.82 -2.62
C LEU A 30 5.83 -21.19 -1.40
N SER A 31 6.61 -20.90 -0.37
CA SER A 31 6.15 -19.98 0.64
C SER A 31 5.92 -18.59 0.02
N VAL A 32 4.99 -17.80 0.56
CA VAL A 32 4.73 -16.44 0.05
C VAL A 32 5.99 -15.59 0.09
N THR A 33 6.81 -15.72 1.14
CA THR A 33 8.07 -15.02 1.27
C THR A 33 9.07 -15.41 0.17
N GLU A 34 9.22 -16.70 -0.14
CA GLU A 34 10.05 -17.17 -1.25
C GLU A 34 9.54 -16.69 -2.60
N PHE A 35 8.21 -16.71 -2.79
CA PHE A 35 7.57 -16.19 -3.99
C PHE A 35 7.88 -14.70 -4.18
N VAL A 36 7.65 -13.86 -3.17
CA VAL A 36 7.93 -12.43 -3.19
C VAL A 36 9.42 -12.15 -3.46
N ASN A 37 10.32 -12.98 -2.92
CA ASN A 37 11.75 -12.84 -3.17
C ASN A 37 12.17 -13.22 -4.59
N LYS A 38 11.59 -14.28 -5.16
CA LYS A 38 11.92 -14.78 -6.50
C LYS A 38 11.24 -13.98 -7.61
N ALA A 39 10.00 -13.51 -7.38
CA ALA A 39 9.23 -12.80 -8.38
C ALA A 39 9.67 -11.33 -8.44
N HIS A 40 9.89 -10.83 -9.67
CA HIS A 40 9.96 -9.39 -9.91
C HIS A 40 8.53 -8.83 -9.92
N LEU A 41 7.99 -8.60 -8.72
CA LEU A 41 6.62 -8.15 -8.55
C LEU A 41 6.40 -6.77 -9.17
N LYS A 42 5.29 -6.65 -9.87
CA LYS A 42 4.78 -5.37 -10.39
C LYS A 42 3.67 -4.87 -9.45
N PRO A 43 3.35 -3.57 -9.46
CA PRO A 43 2.30 -3.02 -8.60
C PRO A 43 0.98 -3.80 -8.66
N TYR A 44 0.56 -4.25 -9.85
CA TYR A 44 -0.66 -5.03 -10.04
C TYR A 44 -0.60 -6.46 -9.46
N ASP A 45 0.58 -7.02 -9.23
CA ASP A 45 0.71 -8.34 -8.60
C ASP A 45 0.20 -8.33 -7.14
N TYR A 46 0.25 -7.18 -6.49
CA TYR A 46 -0.28 -7.01 -5.13
C TYR A 46 -1.80 -7.08 -5.08
N GLU A 47 -2.51 -6.92 -6.22
CA GLU A 47 -3.97 -7.01 -6.27
C GLU A 47 -4.50 -8.38 -5.87
N TYR A 48 -3.79 -9.44 -6.18
CA TYR A 48 -4.14 -10.80 -5.78
C TYR A 48 -3.35 -11.30 -4.57
N LEU A 49 -2.13 -10.81 -4.35
CA LEU A 49 -1.30 -11.21 -3.20
C LEU A 49 -1.87 -10.69 -1.87
N ILE A 50 -2.27 -9.43 -1.79
CA ILE A 50 -2.75 -8.86 -0.54
C ILE A 50 -4.07 -9.52 -0.08
N PRO A 51 -5.10 -9.72 -0.92
CA PRO A 51 -6.26 -10.49 -0.52
C PRO A 51 -5.93 -11.91 -0.08
N TYR A 52 -4.97 -12.55 -0.73
CA TYR A 52 -4.52 -13.89 -0.36
C TYR A 52 -3.90 -13.91 1.04
N VAL A 53 -2.93 -13.04 1.34
CA VAL A 53 -2.28 -13.01 2.65
C VAL A 53 -3.23 -12.61 3.78
N LEU A 54 -4.17 -11.70 3.53
CA LEU A 54 -5.21 -11.33 4.49
C LEU A 54 -6.13 -12.51 4.85
N ARG A 55 -6.53 -13.34 3.87
CA ARG A 55 -7.33 -14.56 4.13
C ARG A 55 -6.55 -15.61 4.91
N ASN A 56 -5.24 -15.57 4.85
CA ASN A 56 -4.33 -16.51 5.51
C ASN A 56 -3.72 -15.97 6.82
N GLY A 57 -4.32 -14.93 7.42
CA GLY A 57 -4.04 -14.53 8.79
C GLY A 57 -3.30 -13.21 8.96
N VAL A 58 -2.72 -12.62 7.88
CA VAL A 58 -2.12 -11.28 7.95
C VAL A 58 -3.17 -10.26 8.38
N LYS A 59 -2.86 -9.47 9.40
CA LYS A 59 -3.83 -8.53 9.97
C LYS A 59 -3.96 -7.29 9.09
N ILE A 60 -5.20 -6.80 8.94
CA ILE A 60 -5.47 -5.57 8.17
C ILE A 60 -4.64 -4.37 8.67
N LYS A 61 -4.33 -4.29 9.96
CA LYS A 61 -3.50 -3.24 10.53
C LYS A 61 -2.06 -3.24 9.97
N ASP A 62 -1.52 -4.41 9.64
CA ASP A 62 -0.16 -4.53 9.11
C ASP A 62 -0.13 -4.09 7.64
N ILE A 63 -1.20 -4.38 6.89
CA ILE A 63 -1.39 -3.83 5.53
C ILE A 63 -1.60 -2.31 5.55
N VAL A 64 -2.31 -1.77 6.55
CA VAL A 64 -2.41 -0.31 6.74
C VAL A 64 -1.03 0.28 7.06
N GLY A 65 -0.25 -0.37 7.91
CA GLY A 65 1.13 0.01 8.21
C GLY A 65 2.03 0.00 6.96
N PHE A 66 1.86 -1.00 6.10
CA PHE A 66 2.53 -1.09 4.80
C PHE A 66 2.20 0.12 3.90
N ALA A 67 0.90 0.45 3.74
CA ALA A 67 0.49 1.61 2.96
C ALA A 67 1.06 2.93 3.51
N ILE A 68 1.10 3.10 4.84
CA ILE A 68 1.72 4.26 5.49
C ILE A 68 3.21 4.34 5.16
N ASN A 69 3.92 3.21 5.19
CA ASN A 69 5.34 3.17 4.88
C ASN A 69 5.63 3.47 3.40
N CYS A 70 4.79 3.03 2.47
CA CYS A 70 4.85 3.45 1.07
C CYS A 70 4.72 4.97 0.93
N ALA A 71 3.77 5.59 1.66
CA ALA A 71 3.62 7.04 1.63
C ALA A 71 4.85 7.77 2.21
N ILE A 72 5.44 7.26 3.30
CA ILE A 72 6.64 7.84 3.91
C ILE A 72 7.84 7.78 2.97
N LEU A 73 7.95 6.71 2.20
CA LEU A 73 9.03 6.52 1.23
C LEU A 73 9.09 7.65 0.19
N VAL A 74 7.92 8.09 -0.30
CA VAL A 74 7.84 9.09 -1.39
C VAL A 74 7.61 10.52 -0.89
N LEU A 75 7.18 10.71 0.35
CA LEU A 75 6.88 12.02 0.93
C LEU A 75 8.02 13.06 0.78
N PRO A 76 9.32 12.71 0.96
CA PRO A 76 10.43 13.64 0.78
C PRO A 76 10.51 14.27 -0.62
N ILE A 77 9.93 13.63 -1.65
CA ILE A 77 9.92 14.15 -3.02
C ILE A 77 9.05 15.40 -3.08
N PHE A 78 7.84 15.35 -2.52
CA PHE A 78 6.97 16.51 -2.41
C PHE A 78 7.58 17.61 -1.51
N GLU A 79 8.16 17.22 -0.38
CA GLU A 79 8.70 18.16 0.62
C GLU A 79 9.93 18.92 0.13
N ARG A 80 10.75 18.34 -0.74
CA ARG A 80 11.85 19.07 -1.40
C ARG A 80 11.33 20.17 -2.33
N TYR A 81 10.20 19.93 -2.97
CA TYR A 81 9.57 20.91 -3.85
C TYR A 81 8.84 22.02 -3.07
N ARG A 82 8.07 21.64 -2.02
CA ARG A 82 7.31 22.56 -1.18
C ARG A 82 7.55 22.31 0.32
N PRO A 83 8.70 22.74 0.87
CA PRO A 83 9.12 22.40 2.23
C PRO A 83 8.19 22.92 3.33
N PHE A 84 7.41 23.98 3.04
CA PHE A 84 6.47 24.58 4.00
C PHE A 84 5.04 24.04 3.84
N ASP A 85 4.75 23.26 2.79
CA ASP A 85 3.43 22.66 2.57
C ASP A 85 3.33 21.31 3.28
N ARG A 86 2.77 21.33 4.48
CA ARG A 86 2.65 20.12 5.34
C ARG A 86 1.44 19.26 5.04
N ARG A 87 0.55 19.62 4.10
CA ARG A 87 -0.70 18.90 3.85
C ARG A 87 -0.51 17.39 3.58
N PRO A 88 0.42 16.94 2.72
CA PRO A 88 0.65 15.50 2.54
C PRO A 88 1.19 14.82 3.81
N ARG A 89 2.14 15.44 4.53
CA ARG A 89 2.66 14.92 5.80
C ARG A 89 1.58 14.77 6.84
N GLU A 90 0.69 15.75 6.96
CA GLU A 90 -0.43 15.71 7.92
C GLU A 90 -1.44 14.60 7.60
N ALA A 91 -1.65 14.27 6.31
CA ALA A 91 -2.48 13.14 5.90
C ALA A 91 -1.86 11.81 6.36
N VAL A 92 -0.55 11.61 6.14
CA VAL A 92 0.18 10.42 6.60
C VAL A 92 0.18 10.33 8.14
N GLN A 93 0.37 11.46 8.82
CA GLN A 93 0.33 11.49 10.29
C GLN A 93 -1.05 11.15 10.85
N ALA A 94 -2.12 11.63 10.23
CA ALA A 94 -3.48 11.26 10.61
C ALA A 94 -3.72 9.75 10.42
N ALA A 95 -3.19 9.16 9.34
CA ALA A 95 -3.21 7.73 9.12
C ALA A 95 -2.50 6.95 10.23
N ARG A 96 -1.31 7.37 10.63
CA ARG A 96 -0.56 6.77 11.76
C ARG A 96 -1.32 6.88 13.08
N THR A 97 -1.89 8.04 13.35
CA THR A 97 -2.65 8.26 14.57
C THR A 97 -3.83 7.31 14.65
N TYR A 98 -4.56 7.13 13.55
CA TYR A 98 -5.65 6.14 13.48
C TYR A 98 -5.17 4.72 13.79
N LEU A 99 -4.07 4.29 13.18
CA LEU A 99 -3.51 2.95 13.34
C LEU A 99 -3.18 2.63 14.81
N ASN A 100 -2.73 3.65 15.56
CA ASN A 100 -2.32 3.54 16.97
C ASN A 100 -3.47 3.65 17.95
N GLN A 101 -4.69 4.01 17.52
CA GLN A 101 -5.84 4.09 18.42
C GLN A 101 -6.37 2.71 18.79
N THR A 102 -6.52 2.47 20.08
CA THR A 102 -7.12 1.25 20.63
C THR A 102 -8.61 1.40 20.89
N ASN A 103 -9.08 2.63 21.15
CA ASN A 103 -10.47 2.95 21.43
C ASN A 103 -11.27 3.23 20.16
N GLU A 104 -12.41 2.58 19.98
CA GLU A 104 -13.23 2.68 18.75
C GLU A 104 -13.78 4.08 18.50
N LYS A 105 -14.28 4.76 19.54
CA LYS A 105 -14.76 6.14 19.43
C LYS A 105 -13.65 7.12 19.00
N GLN A 106 -12.43 6.92 19.51
CA GLN A 106 -11.27 7.70 19.08
C GLN A 106 -10.88 7.38 17.64
N ARG A 107 -10.99 6.11 17.22
CA ARG A 107 -10.77 5.72 15.81
C ARG A 107 -11.72 6.43 14.87
N GLU A 108 -12.99 6.56 15.21
CA GLU A 108 -13.98 7.27 14.37
C GLU A 108 -13.62 8.74 14.18
N SER A 109 -13.32 9.42 15.28
CA SER A 109 -12.87 10.82 15.24
C SER A 109 -11.60 10.98 14.40
N THR A 110 -10.62 10.10 14.60
CA THR A 110 -9.35 10.15 13.88
C THR A 110 -9.52 9.81 12.39
N ALA A 111 -10.45 8.91 12.04
CA ALA A 111 -10.78 8.60 10.66
C ALA A 111 -11.37 9.82 9.92
N ALA A 112 -12.27 10.56 10.56
CA ALA A 112 -12.81 11.80 10.00
C ALA A 112 -11.71 12.85 9.75
N ILE A 113 -10.77 12.98 10.68
CA ILE A 113 -9.59 13.84 10.51
C ILE A 113 -8.73 13.37 9.33
N ALA A 114 -8.51 12.06 9.19
CA ALA A 114 -7.72 11.49 8.10
C ALA A 114 -8.34 11.83 6.72
N ILE A 115 -9.67 11.73 6.56
CA ILE A 115 -10.36 12.12 5.32
C ILE A 115 -10.18 13.61 5.03
N TYR A 116 -10.36 14.46 6.02
CA TYR A 116 -10.17 15.90 5.83
C TYR A 116 -8.73 16.21 5.39
N ARG A 117 -7.72 15.60 6.03
CA ARG A 117 -6.32 15.74 5.65
C ARG A 117 -6.02 15.18 4.27
N ALA A 118 -6.65 14.06 3.89
CA ALA A 118 -6.56 13.53 2.53
C ALA A 118 -7.05 14.52 1.48
N THR A 119 -8.18 15.18 1.73
CA THR A 119 -8.71 16.22 0.82
C THR A 119 -7.73 17.37 0.64
N LEU A 120 -7.05 17.80 1.72
CA LEU A 120 -6.02 18.83 1.65
C LEU A 120 -4.78 18.35 0.87
N ALA A 121 -4.37 17.09 1.03
CA ALA A 121 -3.25 16.50 0.29
C ALA A 121 -3.56 16.39 -1.21
N ILE A 122 -4.81 16.07 -1.60
CA ILE A 122 -5.26 16.09 -3.00
C ILE A 122 -5.13 17.52 -3.58
N ARG A 123 -5.48 18.55 -2.83
CA ARG A 123 -5.30 19.93 -3.28
C ARG A 123 -3.81 20.29 -3.47
N ALA A 124 -2.92 19.77 -2.62
CA ALA A 124 -1.49 19.93 -2.78
C ALA A 124 -0.98 19.22 -4.04
N SER A 125 -1.50 18.02 -4.32
CA SER A 125 -1.22 17.27 -5.54
C SER A 125 -1.64 18.03 -6.79
N ASN A 126 -2.88 18.55 -6.83
CA ASN A 126 -3.38 19.32 -7.97
C ASN A 126 -2.49 20.55 -8.25
N THR A 127 -2.07 21.27 -7.20
CA THR A 127 -1.16 22.38 -7.36
C THR A 127 0.18 21.95 -7.97
N ALA A 128 0.76 20.84 -7.52
CA ALA A 128 2.00 20.32 -8.09
C ALA A 128 1.81 19.86 -9.54
N PHE A 129 0.66 19.26 -9.87
CA PHE A 129 0.32 18.86 -11.24
C PHE A 129 0.21 20.06 -12.18
N ASP A 130 -0.47 21.14 -11.76
CA ASP A 130 -0.60 22.38 -12.53
C ASP A 130 0.77 23.03 -12.80
N ASP A 131 1.70 22.90 -11.86
CA ASP A 131 3.09 23.33 -12.00
C ASP A 131 3.96 22.37 -12.84
N LYS A 132 3.35 21.31 -13.45
CA LYS A 132 4.02 20.24 -14.21
C LYS A 132 5.04 19.44 -13.38
N ARG A 133 4.81 19.32 -12.08
CA ARG A 133 5.58 18.54 -11.12
C ARG A 133 4.90 17.19 -10.86
N PHE A 134 5.04 16.27 -11.81
CA PHE A 134 4.25 15.02 -11.82
C PHE A 134 4.67 14.05 -10.70
N GLU A 135 5.97 13.94 -10.41
CA GLU A 135 6.47 13.07 -9.34
C GLU A 135 6.02 13.58 -7.97
N GLU A 136 6.12 14.91 -7.75
CA GLU A 136 5.69 15.56 -6.51
C GLU A 136 4.16 15.47 -6.34
N SER A 137 3.42 15.63 -7.45
CA SER A 137 1.98 15.40 -7.47
C SER A 137 1.65 13.96 -7.06
N ALA A 138 2.32 12.96 -7.67
CA ALA A 138 2.12 11.55 -7.34
C ALA A 138 2.44 11.27 -5.85
N ALA A 139 3.52 11.82 -5.30
CA ALA A 139 3.85 11.68 -3.89
C ALA A 139 2.75 12.23 -2.95
N ALA A 140 2.15 13.37 -3.29
CA ALA A 140 1.03 13.92 -2.53
C ALA A 140 -0.25 13.06 -2.67
N VAL A 141 -0.50 12.45 -3.85
CA VAL A 141 -1.59 11.49 -4.06
C VAL A 141 -1.41 10.26 -3.19
N VAL A 142 -0.20 9.71 -3.09
CA VAL A 142 0.08 8.55 -2.22
C VAL A 142 -0.29 8.86 -0.78
N ALA A 143 0.10 10.02 -0.26
CA ALA A 143 -0.27 10.44 1.08
C ALA A 143 -1.79 10.55 1.28
N ALA A 144 -2.50 11.12 0.31
CA ALA A 144 -3.96 11.25 0.32
C ALA A 144 -4.66 9.88 0.29
N LYS A 145 -4.29 9.02 -0.66
CA LYS A 145 -4.86 7.67 -0.79
C LYS A 145 -4.63 6.82 0.46
N THR A 146 -3.46 6.93 1.08
CA THR A 146 -3.16 6.24 2.36
C THR A 146 -4.14 6.65 3.46
N ALA A 147 -4.43 7.94 3.59
CA ALA A 147 -5.38 8.43 4.58
C ALA A 147 -6.84 8.01 4.27
N ILE A 148 -7.22 7.95 2.98
CA ILE A 148 -8.54 7.45 2.54
C ILE A 148 -8.68 5.95 2.78
N PHE A 149 -7.63 5.17 2.52
CA PHE A 149 -7.62 3.72 2.71
C PHE A 149 -8.01 3.33 4.13
N ILE A 150 -7.55 4.07 5.11
CA ILE A 150 -7.86 3.84 6.53
C ILE A 150 -9.35 3.97 6.81
N TRP A 151 -10.00 5.00 6.27
CA TRP A 151 -11.43 5.22 6.50
C TRP A 151 -12.29 4.15 5.83
N SER A 152 -11.95 3.78 4.60
CA SER A 152 -12.69 2.79 3.84
C SER A 152 -12.57 1.38 4.43
N SER A 153 -11.55 1.11 5.27
CA SER A 153 -11.36 -0.20 5.93
C SER A 153 -12.52 -0.63 6.84
N LYS A 154 -13.39 0.30 7.22
CA LYS A 154 -14.63 0.01 7.98
C LYS A 154 -15.83 -0.37 7.09
N GLN A 155 -15.87 0.02 5.83
CA GLN A 155 -17.12 -0.02 5.05
C GLN A 155 -17.22 -1.15 4.02
N GLN A 156 -16.18 -1.45 3.26
CA GLN A 156 -16.22 -2.54 2.28
C GLN A 156 -14.80 -2.95 1.83
N PHE A 157 -14.45 -4.21 1.95
CA PHE A 157 -13.15 -4.78 1.59
C PHE A 157 -12.70 -4.44 0.14
N SER A 158 -13.61 -4.45 -0.82
CA SER A 158 -13.29 -4.17 -2.23
C SER A 158 -12.85 -2.72 -2.50
N ILE A 159 -13.50 -1.75 -1.86
CA ILE A 159 -13.15 -0.33 -2.02
C ILE A 159 -11.78 -0.05 -1.41
N ASN A 160 -11.48 -0.68 -0.28
CA ASN A 160 -10.22 -0.57 0.40
C ASN A 160 -9.06 -1.06 -0.47
N MET A 161 -9.22 -2.20 -1.09
CA MET A 161 -8.20 -2.80 -1.93
C MET A 161 -7.86 -1.92 -3.13
N HIS A 162 -8.86 -1.37 -3.82
CA HIS A 162 -8.62 -0.46 -4.95
C HIS A 162 -7.84 0.81 -4.52
N THR A 163 -8.14 1.36 -3.35
CA THR A 163 -7.40 2.51 -2.82
C THR A 163 -5.95 2.13 -2.47
N LEU A 164 -5.74 0.96 -1.87
CA LEU A 164 -4.41 0.45 -1.56
C LEU A 164 -3.57 0.21 -2.81
N PHE A 165 -4.14 -0.39 -3.86
CA PHE A 165 -3.45 -0.56 -5.13
C PHE A 165 -3.01 0.78 -5.71
N GLY A 166 -3.89 1.78 -5.65
CA GLY A 166 -3.54 3.12 -6.07
C GLY A 166 -2.41 3.77 -5.24
N VAL A 167 -2.20 3.36 -3.98
CA VAL A 167 -1.02 3.75 -3.19
C VAL A 167 0.24 3.08 -3.75
N ILE A 168 0.20 1.77 -3.97
CA ILE A 168 1.35 0.98 -4.46
C ILE A 168 1.76 1.45 -5.86
N GLU A 169 0.81 1.56 -6.79
CA GLU A 169 1.02 2.01 -8.16
C GLU A 169 1.62 3.43 -8.21
N ALA A 170 1.03 4.37 -7.46
CA ALA A 170 1.54 5.73 -7.42
C ALA A 170 2.93 5.82 -6.76
N THR A 171 3.24 4.95 -5.77
CA THR A 171 4.56 4.85 -5.16
C THR A 171 5.59 4.34 -6.18
N SER A 172 5.27 3.28 -6.92
CA SER A 172 6.12 2.71 -7.96
C SER A 172 6.43 3.72 -9.08
N ASN A 173 5.46 4.53 -9.48
CA ASN A 173 5.61 5.52 -10.55
C ASN A 173 6.50 6.71 -10.17
N VAL A 174 6.82 6.91 -8.89
CA VAL A 174 7.61 8.05 -8.42
C VAL A 174 9.11 7.82 -8.54
N ASN A 175 9.57 6.56 -8.45
CA ASN A 175 11.00 6.25 -8.46
C ASN A 175 11.25 4.82 -8.94
N SER A 176 12.25 4.60 -9.79
CA SER A 176 12.66 3.27 -10.28
C SER A 176 13.11 2.31 -9.17
N LEU A 177 13.55 2.81 -8.02
CA LEU A 177 13.91 2.01 -6.84
C LEU A 177 12.71 1.71 -5.93
N ALA A 178 11.54 2.28 -6.22
CA ALA A 178 10.37 2.12 -5.35
C ALA A 178 9.85 0.68 -5.33
N ASP A 179 9.92 -0.05 -6.44
CA ASP A 179 9.46 -1.44 -6.52
C ASP A 179 10.21 -2.34 -5.53
N GLU A 180 11.54 -2.20 -5.42
CA GLU A 180 12.34 -2.98 -4.47
C GLU A 180 12.03 -2.57 -3.01
N CYS A 181 11.88 -1.27 -2.75
CA CYS A 181 11.47 -0.79 -1.43
C CYS A 181 10.06 -1.27 -1.04
N ILE A 182 9.12 -1.26 -1.98
CA ILE A 182 7.75 -1.79 -1.76
C ILE A 182 7.82 -3.28 -1.42
N LYS A 183 8.62 -4.04 -2.16
CA LYS A 183 8.86 -5.47 -1.91
C LYS A 183 9.42 -5.71 -0.50
N GLU A 184 10.46 -4.99 -0.10
CA GLU A 184 11.03 -5.09 1.25
C GLU A 184 10.02 -4.75 2.35
N LEU A 185 9.22 -3.70 2.15
CA LEU A 185 8.16 -3.32 3.08
C LEU A 185 7.10 -4.42 3.20
N PHE A 186 6.74 -5.06 2.10
CA PHE A 186 5.79 -6.16 2.09
C PHE A 186 6.35 -7.42 2.79
N LEU A 187 7.61 -7.76 2.56
CA LEU A 187 8.29 -8.86 3.27
C LEU A 187 8.27 -8.67 4.80
N ARG A 188 8.50 -7.45 5.28
CA ARG A 188 8.39 -7.14 6.72
C ARG A 188 6.98 -7.36 7.29
N VAL A 189 5.94 -7.23 6.47
CA VAL A 189 4.58 -7.56 6.90
C VAL A 189 4.42 -9.07 7.07
N LEU A 190 4.98 -9.86 6.16
CA LEU A 190 4.92 -11.33 6.20
C LEU A 190 5.71 -11.90 7.39
N ASP A 191 6.85 -11.33 7.73
CA ASP A 191 7.73 -11.81 8.81
C ASP A 191 7.11 -11.59 10.21
N ARG A 192 6.36 -10.50 10.41
CA ARG A 192 5.72 -10.21 11.71
C ARG A 192 4.73 -11.27 12.17
N ASP A 193 4.08 -11.96 11.23
CA ASP A 193 3.10 -13.00 11.57
C ASP A 193 3.76 -14.34 11.94
N THR A 194 5.03 -14.56 11.57
CA THR A 194 5.78 -15.77 11.97
C THR A 194 6.25 -15.70 13.44
N GLU A 195 6.53 -14.49 13.96
CA GLU A 195 6.95 -14.30 15.35
C GLU A 195 5.79 -14.38 16.36
N CYS A 196 4.54 -14.14 15.93
CA CYS A 196 3.37 -14.24 16.80
C CYS A 196 2.77 -15.66 16.87
N ALA A 197 3.25 -16.60 16.07
CA ALA A 197 2.76 -17.99 16.01
C ALA A 197 3.66 -18.98 16.78
N SER A 198 4.76 -18.52 17.36
CA SER A 198 5.69 -19.27 18.22
C SER A 198 5.47 -18.90 19.68
#